data_9a10723e9f50845ee20d21dc61eb6787
#
_entry.id   9a10723e9f50845ee20d21dc61eb6787
#
_cell.length_a   1.000
_cell.length_b   1.000
_cell.length_c   1.000
_cell.angle_alpha   90.00
_cell.angle_beta   90.00
_cell.angle_gamma   90.00
#
_symmetry.space_group_name_H-M   'P 1'
#
loop_
_entity.id
_entity.type
_entity.pdbx_description
1 polymer ?
#
loop_
_entity_poly.entity_id
_entity_poly.type
_entity_poly.pdbx_seq_one_letter_code
_entity_poly.pdbx_strand_id
1 'polypeptide(L)'
;MRPAGRRTSDASIGRRDPGLAKYLASRTVQGLLIAAISGGLFWLVWIYANGLRDPRYLDGWVLAGGMSLQLSFHIAIKTASLSPKSAVRWRKFHIFVGYLLIAAFISHSDFTLPDTGFEWALWAGFVLVTLSGIFGTYLAWSLRVKHAIDERIGYDRIPSRRAELARDINAAVARTDQAPIAIALPTPPYDAWIMDLYTTHLRDFFQGQRNFAAHLIGSQRPLKRLTDEIDDLSSYVDRQSQEKLAFIKNLVVEKDRLDFARVYLGLTKGWLFVHVPLTYSLMVLTVLHILVVYAFSSGGR
;
A
#
# COMPACT_ATOMS: atom_id res chain seq x y z
N MET A 1 53.24 -34.79 9.85
CA MET A 1 51.90 -35.37 9.99
C MET A 1 51.01 -34.44 10.79
N ARG A 2 50.08 -33.71 10.13
CA ARG A 2 49.02 -32.92 10.74
C ARG A 2 47.71 -33.45 10.15
N PRO A 3 46.67 -33.76 10.94
CA PRO A 3 45.40 -34.22 10.40
C PRO A 3 44.55 -33.05 9.93
N ALA A 4 43.91 -33.28 8.79
CA ALA A 4 42.98 -32.38 8.13
C ALA A 4 41.76 -32.07 8.99
N GLY A 5 41.45 -30.76 9.20
CA GLY A 5 40.24 -30.28 9.79
C GLY A 5 39.07 -30.49 8.84
N ARG A 6 38.08 -31.29 9.29
CA ARG A 6 36.79 -31.52 8.66
C ARG A 6 35.99 -30.21 8.67
N ARG A 7 35.69 -29.70 7.48
CA ARG A 7 34.64 -28.66 7.30
C ARG A 7 33.27 -29.28 7.62
N THR A 8 32.65 -28.86 8.68
CA THR A 8 31.24 -29.06 8.91
C THR A 8 30.47 -27.93 8.20
N SER A 9 30.24 -28.12 6.90
CA SER A 9 29.13 -27.45 6.22
C SER A 9 27.95 -28.39 6.39
N ASP A 10 26.96 -27.98 7.18
CA ASP A 10 25.56 -28.33 7.02
C ASP A 10 24.82 -28.01 8.31
N ALA A 11 23.96 -27.03 8.26
CA ALA A 11 22.70 -26.93 9.00
C ALA A 11 22.19 -25.48 9.09
N SER A 12 21.90 -24.85 7.94
CA SER A 12 21.12 -23.62 7.93
C SER A 12 19.90 -23.69 6.98
N ILE A 13 19.47 -24.90 6.66
CA ILE A 13 18.22 -25.12 5.93
C ILE A 13 17.13 -25.37 6.96
N GLY A 14 16.26 -24.37 7.24
CA GLY A 14 15.00 -24.63 7.91
C GLY A 14 14.58 -23.75 9.10
N ARG A 15 15.24 -22.66 9.41
CA ARG A 15 14.63 -21.69 10.37
C ARG A 15 13.54 -20.89 9.67
N ARG A 16 12.29 -21.41 9.72
CA ARG A 16 11.11 -20.60 9.40
C ARG A 16 11.11 -19.40 10.32
N ASP A 17 11.13 -18.20 9.76
CA ASP A 17 11.05 -16.94 10.52
C ASP A 17 9.81 -16.97 11.43
N PRO A 18 9.98 -16.90 12.76
CA PRO A 18 8.85 -16.95 13.70
C PRO A 18 7.86 -15.79 13.48
N GLY A 19 8.30 -14.70 12.84
CA GLY A 19 7.46 -13.57 12.43
C GLY A 19 6.53 -13.93 11.28
N LEU A 20 7.01 -14.66 10.28
CA LEU A 20 6.21 -15.11 9.14
C LEU A 20 5.13 -16.11 9.57
N ALA A 21 5.48 -17.06 10.45
CA ALA A 21 4.53 -18.04 10.97
C ALA A 21 3.38 -17.36 11.77
N LYS A 22 3.69 -16.41 12.64
CA LYS A 22 2.68 -15.60 13.36
C LYS A 22 1.81 -14.77 12.43
N TYR A 23 2.39 -14.19 11.38
CA TYR A 23 1.66 -13.40 10.40
C TYR A 23 0.70 -14.27 9.58
N LEU A 24 1.14 -15.44 9.11
CA LEU A 24 0.30 -16.39 8.38
C LEU A 24 -0.81 -16.95 9.28
N ALA A 25 -0.49 -17.35 10.53
CA ALA A 25 -1.48 -17.81 11.49
C ALA A 25 -2.56 -16.74 11.80
N SER A 26 -2.18 -15.47 11.91
CA SER A 26 -3.14 -14.37 12.09
C SER A 26 -4.07 -14.20 10.88
N ARG A 27 -3.58 -14.39 9.66
CA ARG A 27 -4.40 -14.30 8.45
C ARG A 27 -5.33 -15.49 8.26
N THR A 28 -4.86 -16.70 8.57
CA THR A 28 -5.72 -17.89 8.53
C THR A 28 -6.86 -17.78 9.54
N VAL A 29 -6.58 -17.33 10.77
CA VAL A 29 -7.62 -17.10 11.77
C VAL A 29 -8.63 -16.05 11.31
N GLN A 30 -8.19 -14.94 10.71
CA GLN A 30 -9.11 -13.94 10.16
C GLN A 30 -9.97 -14.50 9.02
N GLY A 31 -9.39 -15.30 8.11
CA GLY A 31 -10.13 -15.97 7.05
C GLY A 31 -11.17 -16.94 7.58
N LEU A 32 -10.82 -17.75 8.58
CA LEU A 32 -11.72 -18.68 9.25
C LEU A 32 -12.87 -17.95 9.96
N LEU A 33 -12.60 -16.83 10.62
CA LEU A 33 -13.62 -16.01 11.25
C LEU A 33 -14.60 -15.42 10.23
N ILE A 34 -14.10 -14.89 9.10
CA ILE A 34 -14.95 -14.41 8.01
C ILE A 34 -15.82 -15.56 7.49
N ALA A 35 -15.25 -16.71 7.20
CA ALA A 35 -15.99 -17.87 6.72
C ALA A 35 -17.04 -18.34 7.72
N ALA A 36 -16.72 -18.41 9.01
CA ALA A 36 -17.64 -18.81 10.07
C ALA A 36 -18.80 -17.82 10.23
N ILE A 37 -18.52 -16.52 10.24
CA ILE A 37 -19.56 -15.49 10.38
C ILE A 37 -20.44 -15.44 9.12
N SER A 38 -19.84 -15.56 7.92
CA SER A 38 -20.60 -15.63 6.66
C SER A 38 -21.48 -16.89 6.62
N GLY A 39 -20.95 -18.04 6.99
CA GLY A 39 -21.72 -19.28 7.11
C GLY A 39 -22.86 -19.19 8.12
N GLY A 40 -22.59 -18.53 9.26
CA GLY A 40 -23.63 -18.24 10.25
C GLY A 40 -24.73 -17.31 9.72
N LEU A 41 -24.37 -16.31 8.91
CA LEU A 41 -25.35 -15.44 8.24
C LEU A 41 -26.21 -16.22 7.29
N PHE A 42 -25.64 -17.04 6.38
CA PHE A 42 -26.39 -17.87 5.45
C PHE A 42 -27.31 -18.86 6.18
N TRP A 43 -26.82 -19.46 7.26
CA TRP A 43 -27.62 -20.36 8.09
C TRP A 43 -28.79 -19.65 8.78
N LEU A 44 -28.56 -18.44 9.30
CA LEU A 44 -29.61 -17.62 9.91
C LEU A 44 -30.68 -17.22 8.87
N VAL A 45 -30.25 -16.79 7.65
CA VAL A 45 -31.17 -16.48 6.54
C VAL A 45 -31.98 -17.70 6.12
N TRP A 46 -31.34 -18.87 6.07
CA TRP A 46 -32.02 -20.15 5.77
C TRP A 46 -33.08 -20.50 6.82
N ILE A 47 -32.79 -20.39 8.12
CA ILE A 47 -33.78 -20.60 9.19
C ILE A 47 -34.95 -19.61 9.06
N TYR A 48 -34.64 -18.34 8.78
CA TYR A 48 -35.64 -17.28 8.63
C TYR A 48 -36.56 -17.54 7.43
N ALA A 49 -36.01 -18.01 6.31
CA ALA A 49 -36.78 -18.42 5.12
C ALA A 49 -37.69 -19.61 5.41
N ASN A 50 -37.22 -20.60 6.16
CA ASN A 50 -38.04 -21.75 6.56
C ASN A 50 -39.20 -21.37 7.53
N GLY A 51 -39.11 -20.21 8.18
CA GLY A 51 -40.18 -19.63 9.00
C GLY A 51 -41.28 -18.92 8.21
N LEU A 52 -41.37 -19.11 6.88
CA LEU A 52 -42.33 -18.46 5.96
C LEU A 52 -42.24 -16.91 5.96
N ARG A 53 -41.07 -16.38 6.27
CA ARG A 53 -40.77 -14.95 6.19
C ARG A 53 -39.86 -14.67 5.01
N ASP A 54 -40.05 -13.54 4.35
CA ASP A 54 -39.19 -13.14 3.25
C ASP A 54 -37.77 -12.81 3.78
N PRO A 55 -36.74 -13.60 3.43
CA PRO A 55 -35.38 -13.40 3.92
C PRO A 55 -34.74 -12.11 3.45
N ARG A 56 -35.23 -11.52 2.35
CA ARG A 56 -34.72 -10.28 1.75
C ARG A 56 -34.79 -9.07 2.66
N TYR A 57 -35.75 -9.07 3.60
CA TYR A 57 -35.83 -8.01 4.62
C TYR A 57 -34.70 -8.13 5.66
N LEU A 58 -34.38 -9.35 6.09
CA LEU A 58 -33.37 -9.57 7.11
C LEU A 58 -31.97 -9.23 6.58
N ASP A 59 -31.61 -9.85 5.45
CA ASP A 59 -30.28 -9.66 4.86
C ASP A 59 -30.10 -8.26 4.27
N GLY A 60 -31.16 -7.64 3.76
CA GLY A 60 -31.16 -6.24 3.35
C GLY A 60 -30.84 -5.28 4.51
N TRP A 61 -31.42 -5.49 5.70
CA TRP A 61 -31.09 -4.70 6.89
C TRP A 61 -29.67 -4.96 7.40
N VAL A 62 -29.19 -6.20 7.35
CA VAL A 62 -27.80 -6.54 7.67
C VAL A 62 -26.84 -5.80 6.74
N LEU A 63 -27.15 -5.81 5.43
CA LEU A 63 -26.36 -5.11 4.42
C LEU A 63 -26.35 -3.59 4.64
N ALA A 64 -27.53 -2.98 4.82
CA ALA A 64 -27.67 -1.54 5.05
C ALA A 64 -26.99 -1.08 6.36
N GLY A 65 -27.15 -1.85 7.43
CA GLY A 65 -26.48 -1.60 8.71
C GLY A 65 -24.96 -1.70 8.62
N GLY A 66 -24.47 -2.72 7.93
CA GLY A 66 -23.05 -2.88 7.69
C GLY A 66 -22.45 -1.77 6.81
N MET A 67 -23.15 -1.32 5.77
CA MET A 67 -22.72 -0.18 4.94
C MET A 67 -22.72 1.13 5.74
N SER A 68 -23.70 1.35 6.60
CA SER A 68 -23.74 2.49 7.52
C SER A 68 -22.55 2.49 8.49
N LEU A 69 -22.20 1.32 9.01
CA LEU A 69 -21.02 1.13 9.85
C LEU A 69 -19.72 1.43 9.08
N GLN A 70 -19.62 1.05 7.80
CA GLN A 70 -18.48 1.37 6.94
C GLN A 70 -18.35 2.89 6.73
N LEU A 71 -19.46 3.58 6.54
CA LEU A 71 -19.48 5.05 6.39
C LEU A 71 -19.05 5.77 7.67
N SER A 72 -19.40 5.23 8.86
CA SER A 72 -19.04 5.80 10.15
C SER A 72 -17.52 5.90 10.35
N PHE A 73 -16.73 5.01 9.75
CA PHE A 73 -15.26 5.05 9.79
C PHE A 73 -14.71 6.31 9.12
N HIS A 74 -15.25 6.68 7.95
CA HIS A 74 -14.83 7.88 7.25
C HIS A 74 -15.16 9.15 8.05
N ILE A 75 -16.37 9.20 8.63
CA ILE A 75 -16.81 10.31 9.47
C ILE A 75 -15.90 10.45 10.70
N ALA A 76 -15.60 9.33 11.38
CA ALA A 76 -14.76 9.32 12.57
C ALA A 76 -13.31 9.78 12.29
N ILE A 77 -12.76 9.44 11.12
CA ILE A 77 -11.44 9.94 10.70
C ILE A 77 -11.50 11.44 10.38
N LYS A 78 -12.52 11.88 9.65
CA LYS A 78 -12.66 13.29 9.24
C LYS A 78 -12.87 14.24 10.42
N THR A 79 -13.58 13.78 11.46
CA THR A 79 -13.80 14.57 12.69
C THR A 79 -12.63 14.52 13.67
N ALA A 80 -11.50 13.88 13.28
CA ALA A 80 -10.32 13.69 14.13
C ALA A 80 -10.61 13.07 15.51
N SER A 81 -11.72 12.35 15.62
CA SER A 81 -12.17 11.72 16.88
C SER A 81 -11.36 10.47 17.27
N LEU A 82 -10.53 9.96 16.36
CA LEU A 82 -9.75 8.74 16.57
C LEU A 82 -8.27 9.03 16.84
N SER A 83 -7.73 8.41 17.89
CA SER A 83 -6.29 8.36 18.10
C SER A 83 -5.61 7.54 16.99
N PRO A 84 -4.29 7.74 16.70
CA PRO A 84 -3.58 6.99 15.66
C PRO A 84 -3.68 5.46 15.83
N LYS A 85 -3.58 4.98 17.08
CA LYS A 85 -3.72 3.54 17.39
C LYS A 85 -5.14 3.03 17.14
N SER A 86 -6.15 3.83 17.45
CA SER A 86 -7.55 3.51 17.17
C SER A 86 -7.85 3.51 15.69
N ALA A 87 -7.31 4.47 14.92
CA ALA A 87 -7.48 4.51 13.47
C ALA A 87 -6.95 3.24 12.77
N VAL A 88 -5.81 2.69 13.23
CA VAL A 88 -5.29 1.40 12.72
C VAL A 88 -6.24 0.23 13.01
N ARG A 89 -6.82 0.17 14.22
CA ARG A 89 -7.79 -0.88 14.57
C ARG A 89 -9.08 -0.75 13.76
N TRP A 90 -9.62 0.46 13.64
CA TRP A 90 -10.81 0.75 12.84
C TRP A 90 -10.62 0.41 11.37
N ARG A 91 -9.46 0.71 10.79
CA ARG A 91 -9.15 0.30 9.42
C ARG A 91 -9.17 -1.22 9.23
N LYS A 92 -8.61 -1.98 10.19
CA LYS A 92 -8.67 -3.46 10.13
C LYS A 92 -10.11 -3.96 10.22
N PHE A 93 -10.89 -3.37 11.11
CA PHE A 93 -12.30 -3.67 11.28
C PHE A 93 -13.12 -3.32 10.04
N HIS A 94 -12.89 -2.13 9.45
CA HIS A 94 -13.49 -1.71 8.18
C HIS A 94 -13.23 -2.74 7.06
N ILE A 95 -12.00 -3.18 6.88
CA ILE A 95 -11.65 -4.20 5.89
C ILE A 95 -12.37 -5.53 6.19
N PHE A 96 -12.40 -5.95 7.44
CA PHE A 96 -13.06 -7.18 7.86
C PHE A 96 -14.57 -7.15 7.58
N VAL A 97 -15.26 -6.09 7.99
CA VAL A 97 -16.68 -5.89 7.70
C VAL A 97 -16.94 -5.80 6.20
N GLY A 98 -16.05 -5.14 5.44
CA GLY A 98 -16.15 -5.08 3.97
C GLY A 98 -16.22 -6.47 3.33
N TYR A 99 -15.42 -7.43 3.79
CA TYR A 99 -15.51 -8.82 3.30
C TYR A 99 -16.80 -9.52 3.73
N LEU A 100 -17.31 -9.26 4.93
CA LEU A 100 -18.60 -9.81 5.37
C LEU A 100 -19.77 -9.26 4.55
N LEU A 101 -19.70 -7.99 4.13
CA LEU A 101 -20.71 -7.37 3.29
C LEU A 101 -20.80 -8.01 1.90
N ILE A 102 -19.71 -8.58 1.38
CA ILE A 102 -19.77 -9.35 0.13
C ILE A 102 -20.69 -10.56 0.30
N ALA A 103 -20.56 -11.31 1.41
CA ALA A 103 -21.42 -12.45 1.69
C ALA A 103 -22.89 -12.01 1.89
N ALA A 104 -23.12 -10.91 2.63
CA ALA A 104 -24.46 -10.35 2.81
C ALA A 104 -25.09 -9.89 1.49
N PHE A 105 -24.30 -9.29 0.60
CA PHE A 105 -24.76 -8.87 -0.73
C PHE A 105 -25.15 -10.06 -1.61
N ILE A 106 -24.34 -11.12 -1.60
CA ILE A 106 -24.62 -12.37 -2.35
C ILE A 106 -25.93 -13.00 -1.81
N SER A 107 -26.12 -13.04 -0.48
CA SER A 107 -27.36 -13.51 0.13
C SER A 107 -28.56 -12.68 -0.28
N HIS A 108 -28.46 -11.34 -0.23
CA HIS A 108 -29.54 -10.41 -0.56
C HIS A 108 -29.93 -10.42 -2.04
N SER A 109 -28.95 -10.57 -2.94
CA SER A 109 -29.19 -10.62 -4.39
C SER A 109 -29.64 -12.01 -4.90
N ASP A 110 -29.56 -13.04 -4.05
CA ASP A 110 -29.91 -14.43 -4.37
C ASP A 110 -29.26 -14.92 -5.69
N PHE A 111 -28.04 -14.44 -5.97
CA PHE A 111 -27.31 -14.67 -7.21
C PHE A 111 -28.06 -14.26 -8.49
N THR A 112 -29.14 -13.47 -8.38
CA THR A 112 -29.89 -12.98 -9.53
C THR A 112 -29.30 -11.67 -10.06
N LEU A 113 -29.41 -11.50 -11.39
CA LEU A 113 -29.06 -10.22 -12.01
C LEU A 113 -30.23 -9.25 -11.87
N PRO A 114 -29.94 -7.94 -11.80
CA PRO A 114 -30.97 -6.91 -11.71
C PRO A 114 -31.87 -6.87 -12.95
N ASP A 115 -33.15 -6.60 -12.75
CA ASP A 115 -34.13 -6.47 -13.83
C ASP A 115 -34.38 -5.00 -14.22
N THR A 116 -34.20 -4.05 -13.26
CA THR A 116 -34.47 -2.63 -13.47
C THR A 116 -33.19 -1.81 -13.53
N GLY A 117 -33.21 -0.67 -14.21
CA GLY A 117 -32.06 0.25 -14.26
C GLY A 117 -31.62 0.76 -12.88
N PHE A 118 -32.56 0.90 -11.94
CA PHE A 118 -32.27 1.31 -10.58
C PHE A 118 -31.54 0.20 -9.80
N GLU A 119 -31.96 -1.03 -9.92
CA GLU A 119 -31.26 -2.18 -9.31
C GLU A 119 -29.87 -2.37 -9.92
N TRP A 120 -29.71 -2.17 -11.24
CA TRP A 120 -28.40 -2.16 -11.89
C TRP A 120 -27.49 -1.07 -11.29
N ALA A 121 -28.00 0.12 -10.98
CA ALA A 121 -27.20 1.18 -10.35
C ALA A 121 -26.73 0.78 -8.94
N LEU A 122 -27.60 0.15 -8.14
CA LEU A 122 -27.25 -0.38 -6.82
C LEU A 122 -26.21 -1.51 -6.91
N TRP A 123 -26.46 -2.48 -7.79
CA TRP A 123 -25.60 -3.64 -8.00
C TRP A 123 -24.20 -3.19 -8.46
N ALA A 124 -24.15 -2.39 -9.52
CA ALA A 124 -22.90 -1.86 -10.04
C ALA A 124 -22.18 -0.96 -9.01
N GLY A 125 -22.91 -0.11 -8.30
CA GLY A 125 -22.38 0.72 -7.22
C GLY A 125 -21.72 -0.11 -6.12
N PHE A 126 -22.38 -1.17 -5.66
CA PHE A 126 -21.83 -2.07 -4.65
C PHE A 126 -20.57 -2.79 -5.15
N VAL A 127 -20.61 -3.33 -6.37
CA VAL A 127 -19.45 -4.01 -6.97
C VAL A 127 -18.27 -3.05 -7.13
N LEU A 128 -18.51 -1.85 -7.63
CA LEU A 128 -17.46 -0.84 -7.81
C LEU A 128 -16.84 -0.40 -6.46
N VAL A 129 -17.67 -0.15 -5.42
CA VAL A 129 -17.18 0.16 -4.08
C VAL A 129 -16.33 -0.99 -3.53
N THR A 130 -16.81 -2.22 -3.70
CA THR A 130 -16.10 -3.43 -3.24
C THR A 130 -14.74 -3.60 -3.94
N LEU A 131 -14.70 -3.52 -5.26
CA LEU A 131 -13.48 -3.61 -6.05
C LEU A 131 -12.50 -2.49 -5.68
N SER A 132 -13.01 -1.27 -5.51
CA SER A 132 -12.22 -0.13 -5.02
C SER A 132 -11.67 -0.38 -3.61
N GLY A 133 -12.44 -0.98 -2.70
CA GLY A 133 -12.00 -1.36 -1.35
C GLY A 133 -10.90 -2.44 -1.37
N ILE A 134 -11.02 -3.44 -2.23
CA ILE A 134 -9.99 -4.47 -2.46
C ILE A 134 -8.70 -3.82 -2.99
N PHE A 135 -8.82 -2.91 -3.96
CA PHE A 135 -7.68 -2.16 -4.48
C PHE A 135 -6.99 -1.34 -3.39
N GLY A 136 -7.75 -0.63 -2.54
CA GLY A 136 -7.21 0.12 -1.41
C GLY A 136 -6.51 -0.78 -0.38
N THR A 137 -7.00 -1.98 -0.16
CA THR A 137 -6.36 -2.99 0.70
C THR A 137 -5.03 -3.46 0.10
N TYR A 138 -5.00 -3.72 -1.21
CA TYR A 138 -3.78 -4.05 -1.94
C TYR A 138 -2.75 -2.93 -1.86
N LEU A 139 -3.17 -1.68 -2.07
CA LEU A 139 -2.32 -0.51 -1.99
C LEU A 139 -1.71 -0.34 -0.59
N ALA A 140 -2.52 -0.47 0.46
CA ALA A 140 -2.07 -0.41 1.85
C ALA A 140 -1.13 -1.57 2.24
N TRP A 141 -1.30 -2.75 1.64
CA TRP A 141 -0.40 -3.88 1.83
C TRP A 141 0.93 -3.66 1.14
N SER A 142 0.94 -3.20 -0.10
CA SER A 142 2.15 -2.91 -0.89
C SER A 142 3.04 -1.88 -0.21
N LEU A 143 2.45 -0.84 0.39
CA LEU A 143 3.17 0.17 1.16
C LEU A 143 3.90 -0.43 2.38
N ARG A 144 3.26 -1.38 3.08
CA ARG A 144 3.85 -1.99 4.29
C ARG A 144 4.96 -2.99 4.00
N VAL A 145 4.82 -3.76 2.92
CA VAL A 145 5.77 -4.85 2.59
C VAL A 145 7.05 -4.31 1.97
N LYS A 146 6.96 -3.25 1.17
CA LYS A 146 8.09 -2.77 0.39
C LYS A 146 8.95 -1.74 1.10
N HIS A 147 8.37 -0.94 1.97
CA HIS A 147 9.14 0.06 2.73
C HIS A 147 8.49 0.34 4.08
N ALA A 148 9.30 0.27 5.15
CA ALA A 148 9.06 1.08 6.33
C ALA A 148 9.30 2.55 5.92
N ILE A 149 8.30 3.16 5.26
CA ILE A 149 8.30 4.62 5.08
C ILE A 149 8.26 5.16 6.49
N ASP A 150 9.29 5.94 6.85
CA ASP A 150 9.30 6.63 8.12
C ASP A 150 7.97 7.41 8.22
N GLU A 151 7.11 7.01 9.18
CA GLU A 151 5.77 7.59 9.38
C GLU A 151 5.82 9.12 9.58
N ARG A 152 7.04 9.66 9.76
CA ARG A 152 7.32 11.09 9.94
C ARG A 152 7.38 11.87 8.61
N ILE A 153 7.51 11.20 7.46
CA ILE A 153 7.58 11.88 6.16
C ILE A 153 6.16 12.05 5.61
N GLY A 154 5.51 13.17 5.92
CA GLY A 154 4.26 13.58 5.28
C GLY A 154 4.48 13.87 3.79
N TYR A 155 3.44 13.65 2.97
CA TYR A 155 3.44 13.94 1.52
C TYR A 155 3.96 15.35 1.20
N ASP A 156 3.60 16.31 2.04
CA ASP A 156 3.93 17.73 1.85
C ASP A 156 5.42 18.04 2.07
N ARG A 157 6.15 17.18 2.79
CA ARG A 157 7.59 17.31 3.05
C ARG A 157 8.47 16.62 2.00
N ILE A 158 7.91 15.77 1.15
CA ILE A 158 8.68 15.05 0.13
C ILE A 158 9.39 16.02 -0.84
N PRO A 159 8.76 17.10 -1.37
CA PRO A 159 9.43 18.02 -2.29
C PRO A 159 10.63 18.73 -1.64
N SER A 160 10.49 19.22 -0.39
CA SER A 160 11.59 19.89 0.33
C SER A 160 12.76 18.94 0.61
N ARG A 161 12.47 17.71 1.05
CA ARG A 161 13.50 16.71 1.30
C ARG A 161 14.24 16.27 0.02
N ARG A 162 13.53 16.17 -1.10
CA ARG A 162 14.18 15.92 -2.40
C ARG A 162 15.11 17.06 -2.82
N ALA A 163 14.70 18.30 -2.59
CA ALA A 163 15.54 19.48 -2.87
C ALA A 163 16.78 19.52 -1.95
N GLU A 164 16.67 19.08 -0.70
CA GLU A 164 17.82 18.91 0.20
C GLU A 164 18.79 17.86 -0.34
N LEU A 165 18.30 16.66 -0.68
CA LEU A 165 19.13 15.59 -1.25
C LEU A 165 19.85 16.03 -2.53
N ALA A 166 19.17 16.81 -3.39
CA ALA A 166 19.79 17.34 -4.62
C ALA A 166 20.90 18.37 -4.30
N ARG A 167 20.76 19.14 -3.22
CA ARG A 167 21.84 20.04 -2.75
C ARG A 167 22.99 19.24 -2.12
N ASP A 168 22.68 18.24 -1.33
CA ASP A 168 23.68 17.42 -0.64
C ASP A 168 24.57 16.66 -1.63
N ILE A 169 23.98 16.08 -2.70
CA ILE A 169 24.76 15.43 -3.75
C ILE A 169 25.62 16.43 -4.52
N ASN A 170 25.08 17.60 -4.86
CA ASN A 170 25.85 18.66 -5.53
C ASN A 170 27.03 19.13 -4.66
N ALA A 171 26.82 19.29 -3.34
CA ALA A 171 27.87 19.66 -2.42
C ALA A 171 28.93 18.55 -2.23
N ALA A 172 28.52 17.29 -2.26
CA ALA A 172 29.45 16.15 -2.20
C ALA A 172 30.33 16.08 -3.43
N VAL A 173 29.76 16.32 -4.62
CA VAL A 173 30.48 16.34 -5.88
C VAL A 173 31.34 17.60 -6.02
N ALA A 174 30.87 18.79 -5.66
CA ALA A 174 31.62 20.04 -5.73
C ALA A 174 32.87 20.08 -4.80
N ARG A 175 32.85 19.39 -3.67
CA ARG A 175 34.03 19.22 -2.80
C ARG A 175 35.14 18.43 -3.46
N THR A 176 34.84 17.68 -4.51
CA THR A 176 35.79 16.95 -5.35
C THR A 176 36.54 17.89 -6.29
N ASP A 177 35.90 19.00 -6.71
CA ASP A 177 36.46 20.00 -7.62
C ASP A 177 37.35 21.05 -6.93
N GLN A 178 37.28 21.18 -5.58
CA GLN A 178 37.98 22.19 -4.81
C GLN A 178 39.22 21.68 -4.05
N ALA A 179 39.84 20.58 -4.49
CA ALA A 179 41.16 20.23 -4.00
C ALA A 179 42.10 21.39 -4.36
N PRO A 180 42.83 22.02 -3.35
CA PRO A 180 43.69 23.12 -3.65
C PRO A 180 44.71 22.74 -4.72
N ILE A 181 44.92 23.62 -5.68
CA ILE A 181 46.01 23.55 -6.64
C ILE A 181 47.33 23.71 -5.86
N ALA A 182 47.68 22.70 -5.14
CA ALA A 182 49.00 22.54 -4.53
C ALA A 182 49.82 21.64 -5.45
N ILE A 183 50.57 22.32 -6.34
CA ILE A 183 51.75 21.79 -7.01
C ILE A 183 51.63 20.33 -7.55
N ALA A 184 51.18 20.23 -8.82
CA ALA A 184 51.61 19.21 -9.80
C ALA A 184 51.71 17.76 -9.33
N LEU A 185 50.68 17.22 -8.71
CA LEU A 185 50.37 15.79 -8.82
C LEU A 185 49.09 15.70 -9.66
N PRO A 186 49.02 14.82 -10.69
CA PRO A 186 47.80 14.61 -11.44
C PRO A 186 46.68 14.26 -10.45
N THR A 187 45.60 15.01 -10.49
CA THR A 187 44.37 14.72 -9.73
C THR A 187 44.10 13.23 -9.79
N PRO A 188 43.92 12.54 -8.67
CA PRO A 188 43.68 11.10 -8.72
C PRO A 188 42.57 10.83 -9.75
N PRO A 189 42.73 9.90 -10.67
CA PRO A 189 41.74 9.59 -11.73
C PRO A 189 40.36 9.26 -11.12
N TYR A 190 40.29 8.97 -9.85
CA TYR A 190 39.11 8.60 -9.10
C TYR A 190 38.07 9.72 -8.99
N ASP A 191 38.50 10.97 -8.82
CA ASP A 191 37.57 12.12 -8.75
C ASP A 191 36.89 12.37 -10.12
N ALA A 192 37.63 12.13 -11.22
CA ALA A 192 37.05 12.20 -12.57
C ALA A 192 35.99 11.12 -12.79
N TRP A 193 36.19 9.90 -12.29
CA TRP A 193 35.23 8.81 -12.39
C TRP A 193 33.97 9.06 -11.57
N ILE A 194 34.08 9.63 -10.36
CA ILE A 194 32.92 10.03 -9.54
C ILE A 194 32.15 11.14 -10.24
N MET A 195 32.83 12.09 -10.88
CA MET A 195 32.19 13.16 -11.64
C MET A 195 31.49 12.60 -12.89
N ASP A 196 32.07 11.66 -13.58
CA ASP A 196 31.46 10.99 -14.74
C ASP A 196 30.21 10.20 -14.34
N LEU A 197 30.28 9.41 -13.27
CA LEU A 197 29.14 8.72 -12.69
C LEU A 197 28.01 9.70 -12.36
N TYR A 198 28.37 10.84 -11.74
CA TYR A 198 27.38 11.86 -11.40
C TYR A 198 26.72 12.47 -12.64
N THR A 199 27.51 12.92 -13.62
CA THR A 199 27.01 13.63 -14.79
C THR A 199 26.21 12.72 -15.71
N THR A 200 26.61 11.46 -15.86
CA THR A 200 25.98 10.51 -16.77
C THR A 200 24.73 9.86 -16.18
N HIS A 201 24.73 9.49 -14.89
CA HIS A 201 23.68 8.66 -14.29
C HIS A 201 22.92 9.32 -13.15
N LEU A 202 23.57 10.07 -12.26
CA LEU A 202 22.99 10.56 -11.03
C LEU A 202 22.32 11.92 -11.18
N ARG A 203 22.87 12.84 -11.99
CA ARG A 203 22.34 14.20 -12.15
C ARG A 203 20.86 14.20 -12.50
N ASP A 204 20.51 13.49 -13.55
CA ASP A 204 19.12 13.39 -14.00
C ASP A 204 18.22 12.65 -13.01
N PHE A 205 18.79 11.65 -12.30
CA PHE A 205 18.07 10.94 -11.25
C PHE A 205 17.70 11.88 -10.11
N PHE A 206 18.56 12.78 -9.67
CA PHE A 206 18.28 13.73 -8.58
C PHE A 206 17.42 14.91 -9.03
N GLN A 207 17.53 15.39 -10.25
CA GLN A 207 16.75 16.53 -10.75
C GLN A 207 15.28 16.20 -11.01
N GLY A 208 14.96 14.99 -11.43
CA GLY A 208 13.62 14.58 -11.84
C GLY A 208 12.99 13.48 -11.00
N GLN A 209 11.70 13.24 -11.24
CA GLN A 209 11.03 12.01 -10.80
C GLN A 209 11.22 10.96 -11.90
N ARG A 210 12.23 10.13 -11.73
CA ARG A 210 12.45 8.97 -12.62
C ARG A 210 11.86 7.71 -12.01
N ASN A 211 11.67 6.69 -12.82
CA ASN A 211 11.22 5.36 -12.38
C ASN A 211 9.77 5.29 -11.85
N PHE A 212 8.88 6.24 -12.21
CA PHE A 212 7.47 6.22 -11.80
C PHE A 212 6.80 4.86 -12.11
N ALA A 213 6.96 4.38 -13.35
CA ALA A 213 6.38 3.08 -13.76
C ALA A 213 6.99 1.91 -12.98
N ALA A 214 8.31 1.94 -12.72
CA ALA A 214 8.98 0.92 -11.92
C ALA A 214 8.46 0.92 -10.48
N HIS A 215 8.28 2.09 -9.87
CA HIS A 215 7.68 2.20 -8.54
C HIS A 215 6.23 1.73 -8.52
N LEU A 216 5.44 2.03 -9.56
CA LEU A 216 4.05 1.59 -9.67
C LEU A 216 3.91 0.07 -9.65
N ILE A 217 4.76 -0.65 -10.40
CA ILE A 217 4.80 -2.12 -10.42
C ILE A 217 5.67 -2.71 -9.29
N GLY A 218 6.30 -1.84 -8.49
CA GLY A 218 7.14 -2.22 -7.36
C GLY A 218 8.45 -2.89 -7.73
N SER A 219 9.00 -2.57 -8.90
CA SER A 219 10.30 -3.07 -9.36
C SER A 219 11.44 -2.28 -8.73
N GLN A 220 12.42 -2.98 -8.16
CA GLN A 220 13.65 -2.39 -7.62
C GLN A 220 14.81 -2.43 -8.62
N ARG A 221 14.59 -2.88 -9.85
CA ARG A 221 15.64 -3.02 -10.87
C ARG A 221 16.42 -1.70 -11.13
N PRO A 222 15.76 -0.53 -11.25
CA PRO A 222 16.49 0.71 -11.50
C PRO A 222 17.39 1.12 -10.33
N LEU A 223 16.91 0.97 -9.09
CA LEU A 223 17.72 1.24 -7.89
C LEU A 223 18.91 0.28 -7.82
N LYS A 224 18.66 -1.02 -8.00
CA LYS A 224 19.71 -2.02 -7.95
C LYS A 224 20.81 -1.74 -8.99
N ARG A 225 20.44 -1.39 -10.23
CA ARG A 225 21.40 -1.04 -11.27
C ARG A 225 22.32 0.11 -10.86
N LEU A 226 21.74 1.21 -10.30
CA LEU A 226 22.53 2.35 -9.84
C LEU A 226 23.42 2.01 -8.65
N THR A 227 22.94 1.18 -7.72
CA THR A 227 23.74 0.78 -6.56
C THR A 227 24.85 -0.19 -6.93
N ASP A 228 24.61 -1.11 -7.86
CA ASP A 228 25.61 -2.04 -8.37
C ASP A 228 26.74 -1.25 -9.09
N GLU A 229 26.41 -0.25 -9.88
CA GLU A 229 27.36 0.63 -10.58
C GLU A 229 28.23 1.44 -9.60
N ILE A 230 27.65 1.95 -8.50
CA ILE A 230 28.40 2.61 -7.43
C ILE A 230 29.31 1.63 -6.70
N ASP A 231 28.84 0.40 -6.44
CA ASP A 231 29.62 -0.63 -5.75
C ASP A 231 30.79 -1.11 -6.63
N ASP A 232 30.56 -1.29 -7.92
CA ASP A 232 31.59 -1.64 -8.88
C ASP A 232 32.69 -0.56 -8.91
N LEU A 233 32.32 0.72 -9.02
CA LEU A 233 33.29 1.81 -8.98
C LEU A 233 34.04 1.85 -7.64
N SER A 234 33.36 1.58 -6.53
CA SER A 234 33.98 1.61 -5.19
C SER A 234 35.10 0.59 -5.03
N SER A 235 35.11 -0.49 -5.82
CA SER A 235 36.15 -1.52 -5.77
C SER A 235 37.48 -1.09 -6.38
N TYR A 236 37.47 -0.03 -7.19
CA TYR A 236 38.67 0.45 -7.93
C TYR A 236 39.27 1.76 -7.37
N VAL A 237 38.66 2.35 -6.34
CA VAL A 237 39.08 3.63 -5.79
C VAL A 237 39.72 3.49 -4.41
N ASP A 238 40.40 4.57 -3.96
CA ASP A 238 41.01 4.65 -2.65
C ASP A 238 39.96 4.76 -1.52
N ARG A 239 40.39 4.61 -0.26
CA ARG A 239 39.50 4.60 0.91
C ARG A 239 38.69 5.88 1.07
N GLN A 240 39.27 7.05 0.77
CA GLN A 240 38.56 8.32 0.88
C GLN A 240 37.45 8.44 -0.15
N SER A 241 37.70 8.01 -1.38
CA SER A 241 36.72 7.96 -2.47
C SER A 241 35.65 6.89 -2.20
N GLN A 242 35.99 5.76 -1.57
CA GLN A 242 35.01 4.76 -1.11
C GLN A 242 34.02 5.36 -0.10
N GLU A 243 34.49 6.16 0.87
CA GLU A 243 33.61 6.82 1.84
C GLU A 243 32.67 7.82 1.15
N LYS A 244 33.15 8.57 0.15
CA LYS A 244 32.33 9.47 -0.68
C LYS A 244 31.27 8.69 -1.46
N LEU A 245 31.65 7.57 -2.13
CA LEU A 245 30.74 6.72 -2.88
C LEU A 245 29.68 6.09 -1.97
N ALA A 246 30.06 5.63 -0.77
CA ALA A 246 29.12 5.12 0.22
C ALA A 246 28.10 6.20 0.66
N PHE A 247 28.54 7.45 0.83
CA PHE A 247 27.63 8.57 1.11
C PHE A 247 26.69 8.81 -0.07
N ILE A 248 27.18 8.88 -1.31
CA ILE A 248 26.39 9.05 -2.53
C ILE A 248 25.37 7.91 -2.66
N LYS A 249 25.76 6.67 -2.42
CA LYS A 249 24.87 5.50 -2.43
C LYS A 249 23.71 5.67 -1.44
N ASN A 250 24.00 6.14 -0.23
CA ASN A 250 22.95 6.40 0.77
C ASN A 250 21.96 7.47 0.28
N LEU A 251 22.45 8.56 -0.35
CA LEU A 251 21.58 9.59 -0.94
C LEU A 251 20.70 9.02 -2.07
N VAL A 252 21.24 8.14 -2.91
CA VAL A 252 20.50 7.46 -3.99
C VAL A 252 19.38 6.60 -3.42
N VAL A 253 19.67 5.79 -2.40
CA VAL A 253 18.68 4.94 -1.72
C VAL A 253 17.60 5.78 -1.05
N GLU A 254 17.97 6.87 -0.37
CA GLU A 254 17.01 7.76 0.29
C GLU A 254 16.10 8.45 -0.73
N LYS A 255 16.68 8.95 -1.84
CA LYS A 255 15.90 9.57 -2.92
C LYS A 255 14.92 8.60 -3.56
N ASP A 256 15.32 7.37 -3.83
CA ASP A 256 14.44 6.32 -4.38
C ASP A 256 13.27 6.01 -3.44
N ARG A 257 13.53 5.96 -2.11
CA ARG A 257 12.47 5.80 -1.10
C ARG A 257 11.47 6.97 -1.12
N LEU A 258 11.94 8.21 -1.29
CA LEU A 258 11.07 9.38 -1.38
C LEU A 258 10.24 9.37 -2.66
N ASP A 259 10.81 8.95 -3.80
CA ASP A 259 10.08 8.83 -5.06
C ASP A 259 9.01 7.75 -4.96
N PHE A 260 9.33 6.60 -4.39
CA PHE A 260 8.37 5.56 -4.09
C PHE A 260 7.24 6.07 -3.19
N ALA A 261 7.58 6.74 -2.08
CA ALA A 261 6.60 7.30 -1.16
C ALA A 261 5.66 8.29 -1.87
N ARG A 262 6.19 9.15 -2.73
CA ARG A 262 5.39 10.11 -3.51
C ARG A 262 4.39 9.42 -4.43
N VAL A 263 4.81 8.37 -5.16
CA VAL A 263 3.94 7.61 -6.06
C VAL A 263 2.80 6.98 -5.29
N TYR A 264 3.09 6.25 -4.23
CA TYR A 264 2.08 5.51 -3.47
C TYR A 264 1.15 6.41 -2.64
N LEU A 265 1.67 7.45 -2.01
CA LEU A 265 0.83 8.43 -1.32
C LEU A 265 -0.06 9.20 -2.30
N GLY A 266 0.43 9.50 -3.51
CA GLY A 266 -0.36 10.08 -4.59
C GLY A 266 -1.48 9.15 -5.03
N LEU A 267 -1.18 7.86 -5.26
CA LEU A 267 -2.17 6.84 -5.59
C LEU A 267 -3.22 6.67 -4.48
N THR A 268 -2.79 6.69 -3.22
CA THR A 268 -3.70 6.58 -2.09
C THR A 268 -4.65 7.78 -2.01
N LYS A 269 -4.15 8.99 -2.24
CA LYS A 269 -5.00 10.19 -2.32
C LYS A 269 -5.99 10.11 -3.48
N GLY A 270 -5.53 9.74 -4.69
CA GLY A 270 -6.38 9.56 -5.86
C GLY A 270 -7.44 8.48 -5.65
N TRP A 271 -7.08 7.36 -5.06
CA TRP A 271 -8.00 6.30 -4.71
C TRP A 271 -9.08 6.76 -3.70
N LEU A 272 -8.72 7.46 -2.63
CA LEU A 272 -9.67 8.01 -1.67
C LEU A 272 -10.64 9.00 -2.32
N PHE A 273 -10.15 9.79 -3.28
CA PHE A 273 -10.99 10.74 -4.04
C PHE A 273 -12.07 10.04 -4.87
N VAL A 274 -11.87 8.79 -5.26
CA VAL A 274 -12.87 7.98 -5.99
C VAL A 274 -13.71 7.13 -5.01
N HIS A 275 -13.04 6.41 -4.10
CA HIS A 275 -13.70 5.46 -3.20
C HIS A 275 -14.74 6.13 -2.28
N VAL A 276 -14.41 7.29 -1.73
CA VAL A 276 -15.28 7.98 -0.76
C VAL A 276 -16.56 8.50 -1.42
N PRO A 277 -16.54 9.29 -2.51
CA PRO A 277 -17.76 9.72 -3.17
C PRO A 277 -18.63 8.56 -3.67
N LEU A 278 -17.99 7.50 -4.19
CA LEU A 278 -18.70 6.31 -4.65
C LEU A 278 -19.46 5.62 -3.51
N THR A 279 -18.85 5.56 -2.32
CA THR A 279 -19.51 5.02 -1.10
C THR A 279 -20.70 5.89 -0.69
N TYR A 280 -20.58 7.21 -0.72
CA TYR A 280 -21.71 8.10 -0.42
C TYR A 280 -22.83 7.98 -1.44
N SER A 281 -22.51 7.89 -2.74
CA SER A 281 -23.50 7.69 -3.80
C SER A 281 -24.26 6.38 -3.62
N LEU A 282 -23.55 5.29 -3.33
CA LEU A 282 -24.17 4.00 -3.02
C LEU A 282 -25.09 4.09 -1.80
N MET A 283 -24.69 4.81 -0.76
CA MET A 283 -25.52 4.98 0.44
C MET A 283 -26.82 5.74 0.15
N VAL A 284 -26.76 6.79 -0.66
CA VAL A 284 -27.96 7.52 -1.12
C VAL A 284 -28.89 6.60 -1.90
N LEU A 285 -28.36 5.82 -2.85
CA LEU A 285 -29.14 4.84 -3.61
C LEU A 285 -29.76 3.77 -2.70
N THR A 286 -29.02 3.32 -1.69
CA THR A 286 -29.52 2.35 -0.70
C THR A 286 -30.71 2.92 0.10
N VAL A 287 -30.62 4.16 0.56
CA VAL A 287 -31.73 4.83 1.24
C VAL A 287 -32.95 4.94 0.33
N LEU A 288 -32.76 5.34 -0.93
CA LEU A 288 -33.84 5.39 -1.91
C LEU A 288 -34.44 4.00 -2.16
N HIS A 289 -33.60 2.94 -2.25
CA HIS A 289 -34.06 1.56 -2.39
C HIS A 289 -34.96 1.14 -1.22
N ILE A 290 -34.53 1.40 0.00
CA ILE A 290 -35.31 1.10 1.20
C ILE A 290 -36.68 1.82 1.14
N LEU A 291 -36.70 3.13 0.81
CA LEU A 291 -37.92 3.90 0.69
C LEU A 291 -38.87 3.32 -0.36
N VAL A 292 -38.34 2.96 -1.54
CA VAL A 292 -39.14 2.36 -2.62
C VAL A 292 -39.71 1.02 -2.18
N VAL A 293 -38.88 0.13 -1.61
CA VAL A 293 -39.33 -1.19 -1.12
C VAL A 293 -40.49 -1.03 -0.12
N TYR A 294 -40.34 -0.15 0.87
CA TYR A 294 -41.39 0.05 1.88
C TYR A 294 -42.64 0.76 1.32
N ALA A 295 -42.51 1.71 0.39
CA ALA A 295 -43.64 2.39 -0.23
C ALA A 295 -44.51 1.42 -1.04
N PHE A 296 -43.89 0.47 -1.77
CA PHE A 296 -44.64 -0.45 -2.62
C PHE A 296 -44.99 -1.78 -1.94
N SER A 297 -44.29 -2.20 -0.88
CA SER A 297 -44.65 -3.40 -0.10
C SER A 297 -45.93 -3.17 0.74
N SER A 298 -46.24 -1.94 1.14
CA SER A 298 -47.43 -1.61 1.91
C SER A 298 -48.73 -1.48 1.07
N GLY A 299 -48.59 -1.43 -0.26
CA GLY A 299 -49.72 -1.28 -1.19
C GLY A 299 -50.41 -2.59 -1.60
N GLY A 300 -49.94 -3.74 -1.14
CA GLY A 300 -50.39 -5.08 -1.49
C GLY A 300 -51.19 -5.79 -0.38
N ARG A 301 -51.88 -5.06 0.50
CA ARG A 301 -52.81 -5.64 1.48
C ARG A 301 -54.23 -5.34 1.08
#